data_e4bc3f9dfd844da35ced870697e37efd
#
_entry.id   e4bc3f9dfd844da35ced870697e37efd
#
_cell.length_a   1.000
_cell.length_b   1.000
_cell.length_c   1.000
_cell.angle_alpha   90.00
_cell.angle_beta   90.00
_cell.angle_gamma   90.00
#
_symmetry.space_group_name_H-M   'P 1'
#
loop_
_entity.id
_entity.type
_entity.pdbx_description
1 polymer ?
#
loop_
_entity_poly.entity_id
_entity_poly.type
_entity_poly.pdbx_seq_one_letter_code
_entity_poly.pdbx_strand_id
1 'polypeptide(L)'
;QILLLMGPVGAGKSALLEHIKRALELSAPVYHIEGCPIREEPLHLVPRSLRSTFEEHLGVKIEGDLCPICRYNLKSNFDNKYELMPVIRSGFSTRSRKGIGVVPPVDANTQDVSILIGSEDISKLDKYPEDDPRVLSLNGAFNVGNRGVVELVEVFKNEIEFLHTVITATQEKMVPAPGKHSMIYFDGVIIAHCNEAEWNRFKGTHTNEAILDRIVPVYVPYTLELDEEVKIYGKQLARSDFRAHVAPHTLELASMFSVMSRLKKTDKADPVTKMKIYNGEDVIEKGRAKKIDIKDLRDEAR
;
A
#
# COMPACT_ATOMS: atom_id res chain seq x y z
N GLN A 1 2.83 -8.44 -8.25
CA GLN A 1 2.91 -7.11 -8.87
C GLN A 1 2.77 -6.01 -7.81
N ILE A 2 3.32 -4.85 -8.08
CA ILE A 2 3.25 -3.66 -7.23
C ILE A 2 2.25 -2.69 -7.85
N LEU A 3 1.21 -2.31 -7.12
CA LEU A 3 0.31 -1.24 -7.56
C LEU A 3 0.93 0.11 -7.19
N LEU A 4 1.32 0.90 -8.19
CA LEU A 4 1.95 2.19 -7.97
C LEU A 4 0.96 3.33 -8.22
N LEU A 5 0.60 4.07 -7.18
CA LEU A 5 -0.17 5.31 -7.30
C LEU A 5 0.78 6.47 -7.62
N MET A 6 0.69 6.97 -8.84
CA MET A 6 1.54 8.03 -9.35
C MET A 6 0.72 9.31 -9.57
N GLY A 7 1.28 10.46 -9.30
CA GLY A 7 0.61 11.72 -9.57
C GLY A 7 1.17 12.88 -8.75
N PRO A 8 0.67 14.10 -8.97
CA PRO A 8 1.20 15.29 -8.35
C PRO A 8 1.01 15.31 -6.83
N VAL A 9 1.78 16.15 -6.15
CA VAL A 9 1.66 16.34 -4.70
C VAL A 9 0.29 16.95 -4.39
N GLY A 10 -0.41 16.39 -3.40
CA GLY A 10 -1.76 16.85 -3.03
C GLY A 10 -2.90 16.27 -3.88
N ALA A 11 -2.64 15.31 -4.77
CA ALA A 11 -3.68 14.62 -5.56
C ALA A 11 -4.54 13.61 -4.75
N GLY A 12 -4.27 13.44 -3.46
CA GLY A 12 -5.08 12.53 -2.61
C GLY A 12 -4.61 11.07 -2.59
N LYS A 13 -3.43 10.74 -3.11
CA LYS A 13 -2.87 9.37 -3.11
C LYS A 13 -2.89 8.73 -1.73
N SER A 14 -2.36 9.42 -0.72
CA SER A 14 -2.34 8.93 0.66
C SER A 14 -3.75 8.81 1.27
N ALA A 15 -4.67 9.71 0.91
CA ALA A 15 -6.07 9.61 1.33
C ALA A 15 -6.76 8.37 0.75
N LEU A 16 -6.49 8.03 -0.51
CA LEU A 16 -6.98 6.80 -1.13
C LEU A 16 -6.47 5.57 -0.39
N LEU A 17 -5.18 5.52 -0.06
CA LEU A 17 -4.60 4.42 0.72
C LEU A 17 -5.19 4.31 2.12
N GLU A 18 -5.43 5.44 2.79
CA GLU A 18 -6.12 5.42 4.09
C GLU A 18 -7.55 4.86 3.98
N HIS A 19 -8.26 5.13 2.89
CA HIS A 19 -9.56 4.51 2.65
C HIS A 19 -9.47 3.00 2.41
N ILE A 20 -8.47 2.54 1.65
CA ILE A 20 -8.22 1.11 1.43
C ILE A 20 -7.91 0.42 2.77
N LYS A 21 -7.03 0.98 3.59
CA LYS A 21 -6.69 0.44 4.92
C LYS A 21 -7.93 0.36 5.83
N ARG A 22 -8.76 1.39 5.86
CA ARG A 22 -10.01 1.38 6.63
C ARG A 22 -11.01 0.35 6.13
N ALA A 23 -11.14 0.20 4.81
CA ALA A 23 -11.98 -0.85 4.24
C ALA A 23 -11.49 -2.25 4.64
N LEU A 24 -10.17 -2.45 4.67
CA LEU A 24 -9.58 -3.70 5.14
C LEU A 24 -9.84 -3.94 6.64
N GLU A 25 -9.72 -2.90 7.48
CA GLU A 25 -10.04 -2.99 8.91
C GLU A 25 -11.51 -3.36 9.19
N LEU A 26 -12.42 -2.98 8.29
CA LEU A 26 -13.84 -3.32 8.35
C LEU A 26 -14.18 -4.67 7.71
N SER A 27 -13.22 -5.30 7.04
CA SER A 27 -13.43 -6.59 6.38
C SER A 27 -13.55 -7.74 7.38
N ALA A 28 -14.00 -8.89 6.88
CA ALA A 28 -14.11 -10.09 7.70
C ALA A 28 -12.74 -10.51 8.27
N PRO A 29 -12.67 -10.87 9.55
CA PRO A 29 -11.42 -11.34 10.15
C PRO A 29 -10.99 -12.69 9.53
N VAL A 30 -9.68 -12.92 9.51
CA VAL A 30 -9.07 -14.13 8.94
C VAL A 30 -8.58 -15.08 10.01
N TYR A 31 -8.59 -16.38 9.68
CA TYR A 31 -7.99 -17.41 10.53
C TYR A 31 -6.47 -17.43 10.35
N HIS A 32 -5.74 -17.59 11.44
CA HIS A 32 -4.29 -17.76 11.43
C HIS A 32 -3.82 -18.63 12.61
N ILE A 33 -2.60 -19.13 12.51
CA ILE A 33 -1.97 -19.91 13.58
C ILE A 33 -1.76 -19.01 14.80
N GLU A 34 -2.20 -19.47 15.98
CA GLU A 34 -2.03 -18.72 17.23
C GLU A 34 -0.56 -18.48 17.58
N GLY A 35 -0.24 -17.27 18.02
CA GLY A 35 1.13 -16.89 18.36
C GLY A 35 2.07 -16.69 17.16
N CYS A 36 1.59 -16.88 15.92
CA CYS A 36 2.38 -16.61 14.73
C CYS A 36 2.54 -15.10 14.50
N PRO A 37 3.77 -14.57 14.43
CA PRO A 37 4.00 -13.14 14.27
C PRO A 37 3.60 -12.62 12.88
N ILE A 38 3.58 -13.49 11.88
CA ILE A 38 3.22 -13.13 10.48
C ILE A 38 1.77 -13.49 10.13
N ARG A 39 0.95 -13.90 11.10
CA ARG A 39 -0.46 -14.30 10.88
C ARG A 39 -0.62 -15.37 9.78
N GLU A 40 0.21 -16.38 9.87
CA GLU A 40 0.35 -17.41 8.86
C GLU A 40 -0.94 -18.19 8.59
N GLU A 41 -1.15 -18.57 7.34
CA GLU A 41 -2.27 -19.38 6.87
C GLU A 41 -2.29 -20.74 7.58
N PRO A 42 -3.40 -21.14 8.24
CA PRO A 42 -3.48 -22.45 8.90
C PRO A 42 -3.27 -23.63 7.97
N LEU A 43 -3.57 -23.50 6.69
CA LEU A 43 -3.37 -24.55 5.69
C LEU A 43 -1.89 -24.92 5.49
N HIS A 44 -0.94 -24.03 5.88
CA HIS A 44 0.48 -24.39 5.88
C HIS A 44 0.84 -25.49 6.88
N LEU A 45 -0.02 -25.75 7.88
CA LEU A 45 0.13 -26.87 8.81
C LEU A 45 -0.03 -28.23 8.14
N VAL A 46 -0.78 -28.29 7.03
CA VAL A 46 -1.03 -29.53 6.31
C VAL A 46 0.28 -30.10 5.74
N PRO A 47 0.65 -31.34 6.12
CA PRO A 47 1.86 -31.99 5.56
C PRO A 47 1.83 -32.05 4.03
N ARG A 48 2.96 -31.85 3.39
CA ARG A 48 3.05 -31.85 1.92
C ARG A 48 2.44 -33.07 1.26
N SER A 49 2.58 -34.27 1.90
CA SER A 49 2.01 -35.51 1.42
C SER A 49 0.49 -35.56 1.40
N LEU A 50 -0.18 -34.71 2.17
CA LEU A 50 -1.64 -34.66 2.27
C LEU A 50 -2.25 -33.48 1.51
N ARG A 51 -1.43 -32.53 1.02
CA ARG A 51 -1.92 -31.29 0.41
C ARG A 51 -2.83 -31.53 -0.78
N SER A 52 -2.47 -32.44 -1.68
CA SER A 52 -3.29 -32.76 -2.86
C SER A 52 -4.72 -33.17 -2.49
N THR A 53 -4.86 -34.00 -1.46
CA THR A 53 -6.18 -34.43 -0.97
C THR A 53 -6.98 -33.27 -0.36
N PHE A 54 -6.31 -32.38 0.41
CA PHE A 54 -6.94 -31.20 0.97
C PHE A 54 -7.32 -30.19 -0.11
N GLU A 55 -6.47 -29.98 -1.11
CA GLU A 55 -6.72 -29.07 -2.23
C GLU A 55 -7.94 -29.52 -3.06
N GLU A 56 -8.05 -30.80 -3.35
CA GLU A 56 -9.20 -31.38 -4.04
C GLU A 56 -10.50 -31.21 -3.24
N HIS A 57 -10.46 -31.44 -1.92
CA HIS A 57 -11.64 -31.32 -1.06
C HIS A 57 -12.08 -29.87 -0.84
N LEU A 58 -11.14 -28.95 -0.67
CA LEU A 58 -11.41 -27.54 -0.35
C LEU A 58 -11.56 -26.66 -1.59
N GLY A 59 -11.13 -27.14 -2.76
CA GLY A 59 -11.11 -26.35 -3.99
C GLY A 59 -10.14 -25.17 -3.95
N VAL A 60 -9.11 -25.24 -3.10
CA VAL A 60 -8.10 -24.20 -2.92
C VAL A 60 -6.71 -24.78 -3.05
N LYS A 61 -5.76 -23.99 -3.56
CA LYS A 61 -4.35 -24.39 -3.65
C LYS A 61 -3.61 -23.94 -2.39
N ILE A 62 -2.81 -24.85 -1.81
CA ILE A 62 -1.99 -24.57 -0.63
C ILE A 62 -0.60 -24.15 -1.09
N GLU A 63 -0.35 -22.84 -1.12
CA GLU A 63 0.95 -22.26 -1.47
C GLU A 63 1.73 -21.91 -0.20
N GLY A 64 3.07 -22.02 -0.26
CA GLY A 64 3.93 -21.71 0.87
C GLY A 64 4.10 -22.83 1.89
N ASP A 65 4.90 -22.55 2.90
CA ASP A 65 5.24 -23.46 3.98
C ASP A 65 5.27 -22.70 5.31
N LEU A 66 5.30 -23.45 6.43
CA LEU A 66 5.40 -22.88 7.77
C LEU A 66 6.64 -21.97 7.91
N CYS A 67 6.45 -20.81 8.50
CA CYS A 67 7.54 -19.92 8.88
C CYS A 67 8.45 -20.59 9.93
N PRO A 68 9.69 -20.12 10.09
CA PRO A 68 10.63 -20.74 11.04
C PRO A 68 10.08 -20.88 12.46
N ILE A 69 9.36 -19.89 12.94
CA ILE A 69 8.77 -19.88 14.29
C ILE A 69 7.67 -20.92 14.44
N CYS A 70 6.72 -20.97 13.48
CA CYS A 70 5.65 -21.96 13.53
C CYS A 70 6.15 -23.40 13.34
N ARG A 71 7.19 -23.58 12.49
CA ARG A 71 7.84 -24.89 12.33
C ARG A 71 8.51 -25.33 13.60
N TYR A 72 9.21 -24.43 14.29
CA TYR A 72 9.82 -24.71 15.60
C TYR A 72 8.74 -25.09 16.64
N ASN A 73 7.65 -24.29 16.73
CA ASN A 73 6.57 -24.56 17.67
C ASN A 73 5.89 -25.89 17.42
N LEU A 74 5.61 -26.23 16.16
CA LEU A 74 5.00 -27.51 15.79
C LEU A 74 5.85 -28.69 16.27
N LYS A 75 7.18 -28.59 16.07
CA LYS A 75 8.12 -29.66 16.49
C LYS A 75 8.28 -29.72 18.01
N SER A 76 8.50 -28.58 18.66
CA SER A 76 8.89 -28.54 20.07
C SER A 76 7.72 -28.61 21.06
N ASN A 77 6.56 -28.04 20.72
CA ASN A 77 5.43 -27.91 21.62
C ASN A 77 4.28 -28.88 21.28
N PHE A 78 4.21 -29.36 20.04
CA PHE A 78 3.11 -30.18 19.55
C PHE A 78 3.55 -31.54 18.97
N ASP A 79 4.83 -31.88 19.10
CA ASP A 79 5.38 -33.19 18.71
C ASP A 79 5.06 -33.56 17.25
N ASN A 80 5.12 -32.56 16.34
CA ASN A 80 4.70 -32.61 14.93
C ASN A 80 3.21 -32.99 14.68
N LYS A 81 2.36 -32.89 15.68
CA LYS A 81 0.92 -33.12 15.53
C LYS A 81 0.25 -31.82 15.10
N TYR A 82 0.16 -31.61 13.79
CA TYR A 82 -0.35 -30.37 13.20
C TYR A 82 -1.82 -30.10 13.56
N GLU A 83 -2.61 -31.11 13.79
CA GLU A 83 -4.01 -31.06 14.21
C GLU A 83 -4.21 -30.47 15.61
N LEU A 84 -3.16 -30.41 16.42
CA LEU A 84 -3.20 -29.82 17.77
C LEU A 84 -2.79 -28.35 17.80
N MET A 85 -2.23 -27.82 16.71
CA MET A 85 -1.83 -26.41 16.65
C MET A 85 -3.07 -25.49 16.71
N PRO A 86 -3.16 -24.60 17.67
CA PRO A 86 -4.32 -23.73 17.82
C PRO A 86 -4.41 -22.71 16.69
N VAL A 87 -5.61 -22.49 16.20
CA VAL A 87 -5.95 -21.52 15.17
C VAL A 87 -6.91 -20.50 15.76
N ILE A 88 -6.60 -19.23 15.57
CA ILE A 88 -7.41 -18.12 16.05
C ILE A 88 -7.89 -17.25 14.89
N ARG A 89 -8.85 -16.40 15.16
CA ARG A 89 -9.44 -15.48 14.19
C ARG A 89 -9.18 -14.05 14.63
N SER A 90 -8.58 -13.22 13.76
CA SER A 90 -8.34 -11.81 14.06
C SER A 90 -8.61 -10.91 12.87
N GLY A 91 -9.07 -9.69 13.15
CA GLY A 91 -9.25 -8.64 12.15
C GLY A 91 -7.94 -7.97 11.75
N PHE A 92 -8.06 -7.01 10.84
CA PHE A 92 -6.97 -6.13 10.41
C PHE A 92 -6.93 -4.87 11.27
N SER A 93 -5.75 -4.33 11.49
CA SER A 93 -5.59 -3.09 12.26
C SER A 93 -4.26 -2.42 11.96
N THR A 94 -4.33 -1.19 11.49
CA THR A 94 -3.16 -0.32 11.31
C THR A 94 -2.49 -0.04 12.66
N ARG A 95 -3.29 0.31 13.68
CA ARG A 95 -2.79 0.65 15.01
C ARG A 95 -2.09 -0.51 15.72
N SER A 96 -2.63 -1.71 15.61
CA SER A 96 -2.05 -2.92 16.20
C SER A 96 -1.09 -3.65 15.27
N ARG A 97 -0.79 -3.07 14.09
CA ARG A 97 0.10 -3.64 13.07
C ARG A 97 -0.28 -5.08 12.71
N LYS A 98 -1.56 -5.30 12.37
CA LYS A 98 -2.11 -6.61 11.99
C LYS A 98 -2.59 -6.60 10.56
N GLY A 99 -1.87 -7.25 9.65
CA GLY A 99 -2.18 -7.35 8.24
C GLY A 99 -2.08 -6.02 7.46
N ILE A 100 -1.54 -4.98 8.08
CA ILE A 100 -1.29 -3.68 7.44
C ILE A 100 0.11 -3.25 7.81
N GLY A 101 1.05 -3.42 6.87
CA GLY A 101 2.43 -2.98 6.97
C GLY A 101 2.60 -1.63 6.29
N VAL A 102 3.34 -0.72 6.90
CA VAL A 102 3.66 0.59 6.32
C VAL A 102 5.17 0.79 6.39
N VAL A 103 5.76 1.10 5.25
CA VAL A 103 7.17 1.47 5.12
C VAL A 103 7.23 2.97 4.90
N PRO A 104 7.66 3.75 5.91
CA PRO A 104 7.85 5.17 5.76
C PRO A 104 9.01 5.47 4.79
N PRO A 105 9.09 6.68 4.24
CA PRO A 105 10.28 7.10 3.50
C PRO A 105 11.47 7.14 4.47
N VAL A 106 12.57 6.50 4.08
CA VAL A 106 13.80 6.43 4.88
C VAL A 106 14.89 7.22 4.15
N ASP A 107 15.70 7.96 4.90
CA ASP A 107 16.86 8.62 4.32
C ASP A 107 17.86 7.57 3.79
N ALA A 108 18.42 7.81 2.62
CA ALA A 108 19.35 6.90 1.94
C ALA A 108 20.53 6.44 2.84
N ASN A 109 20.96 7.27 3.78
CA ASN A 109 22.06 6.96 4.70
C ASN A 109 21.68 6.04 5.88
N THR A 110 20.40 5.74 6.07
CA THR A 110 19.88 4.96 7.22
C THR A 110 18.98 3.80 6.79
N GLN A 111 19.08 3.39 5.52
CA GLN A 111 18.26 2.31 4.99
C GLN A 111 18.66 0.97 5.59
N ASP A 112 17.81 0.47 6.48
CA ASP A 112 17.95 -0.85 7.07
C ASP A 112 16.85 -1.76 6.51
N VAL A 113 17.26 -2.85 5.86
CA VAL A 113 16.35 -3.86 5.32
C VAL A 113 15.47 -4.48 6.43
N SER A 114 15.88 -4.38 7.69
CA SER A 114 15.08 -4.83 8.83
C SER A 114 13.70 -4.19 8.91
N ILE A 115 13.52 -2.98 8.38
CA ILE A 115 12.20 -2.32 8.27
C ILE A 115 11.24 -3.17 7.42
N LEU A 116 11.76 -3.88 6.41
CA LEU A 116 10.97 -4.75 5.55
C LEU A 116 10.74 -6.13 6.13
N ILE A 117 11.79 -6.76 6.64
CA ILE A 117 11.80 -8.20 6.96
C ILE A 117 11.92 -8.50 8.47
N GLY A 118 12.16 -7.47 9.29
CA GLY A 118 12.47 -7.66 10.72
C GLY A 118 13.95 -7.88 10.96
N SER A 119 14.30 -8.26 12.18
CA SER A 119 15.69 -8.40 12.64
C SER A 119 15.84 -9.59 13.59
N GLU A 120 17.06 -9.89 13.98
CA GLU A 120 17.33 -10.75 15.11
C GLU A 120 17.26 -9.94 16.41
N ASP A 121 16.68 -10.54 17.45
CA ASP A 121 16.58 -9.95 18.76
C ASP A 121 17.87 -10.22 19.53
N ILE A 122 18.76 -9.24 19.54
CA ILE A 122 20.09 -9.32 20.17
C ILE A 122 19.97 -9.72 21.65
N SER A 123 18.90 -9.31 22.34
CA SER A 123 18.70 -9.65 23.76
C SER A 123 18.48 -11.14 24.01
N LYS A 124 18.18 -11.90 22.99
CA LYS A 124 17.96 -13.35 23.07
C LYS A 124 19.18 -14.16 22.69
N LEU A 125 20.19 -13.56 22.04
CA LEU A 125 21.42 -14.24 21.66
C LEU A 125 22.25 -14.72 22.84
N ASP A 126 22.07 -14.14 24.03
CA ASP A 126 22.68 -14.64 25.27
C ASP A 126 22.12 -16.01 25.71
N LYS A 127 20.92 -16.38 25.24
CA LYS A 127 20.20 -17.59 25.68
C LYS A 127 20.07 -18.63 24.57
N TYR A 128 20.06 -18.21 23.32
CA TYR A 128 19.80 -19.06 22.18
C TYR A 128 20.86 -18.81 21.07
N PRO A 129 21.28 -19.84 20.34
CA PRO A 129 22.17 -19.66 19.20
C PRO A 129 21.49 -18.86 18.07
N GLU A 130 22.30 -18.23 17.24
CA GLU A 130 21.87 -17.36 16.13
C GLU A 130 20.91 -18.05 15.14
N ASP A 131 21.03 -19.37 14.95
CA ASP A 131 20.18 -20.18 14.09
C ASP A 131 18.87 -20.65 14.75
N ASP A 132 18.62 -20.29 16.01
CA ASP A 132 17.39 -20.65 16.70
C ASP A 132 16.25 -19.69 16.30
N PRO A 133 15.10 -20.20 15.81
CA PRO A 133 13.98 -19.34 15.41
C PRO A 133 13.41 -18.43 16.51
N ARG A 134 13.72 -18.70 17.76
CA ARG A 134 13.29 -17.86 18.92
C ARG A 134 13.99 -16.51 18.98
N VAL A 135 15.14 -16.35 18.30
CA VAL A 135 15.83 -15.06 18.19
C VAL A 135 15.20 -14.14 17.17
N LEU A 136 14.32 -14.65 16.31
CA LEU A 136 13.69 -13.86 15.25
C LEU A 136 12.68 -12.85 15.80
N SER A 137 12.79 -11.62 15.35
CA SER A 137 11.81 -10.54 15.51
C SER A 137 11.19 -10.22 14.14
N LEU A 138 10.13 -10.94 13.77
CA LEU A 138 9.44 -10.79 12.48
C LEU A 138 8.46 -9.62 12.51
N ASN A 139 8.95 -8.42 12.75
CA ASN A 139 8.19 -7.17 12.88
C ASN A 139 8.33 -6.25 11.66
N GLY A 140 9.00 -6.68 10.61
CA GLY A 140 9.12 -5.93 9.37
C GLY A 140 7.79 -5.76 8.64
N ALA A 141 7.74 -4.80 7.72
CA ALA A 141 6.51 -4.41 7.04
C ALA A 141 5.87 -5.56 6.24
N PHE A 142 6.67 -6.42 5.57
CA PHE A 142 6.16 -7.60 4.88
C PHE A 142 5.57 -8.62 5.85
N ASN A 143 6.24 -8.84 6.96
CA ASN A 143 5.76 -9.77 7.99
C ASN A 143 4.43 -9.30 8.59
N VAL A 144 4.35 -8.01 8.92
CA VAL A 144 3.13 -7.38 9.48
C VAL A 144 2.01 -7.33 8.43
N GLY A 145 2.33 -7.00 7.18
CA GLY A 145 1.37 -6.87 6.08
C GLY A 145 0.98 -8.19 5.42
N ASN A 146 1.53 -9.31 5.90
CA ASN A 146 1.20 -10.63 5.36
C ASN A 146 -0.30 -10.91 5.45
N ARG A 147 -0.88 -11.49 4.39
CA ARG A 147 -2.31 -11.73 4.18
C ARG A 147 -3.17 -10.46 4.22
N GLY A 148 -2.57 -9.32 3.91
CA GLY A 148 -3.22 -8.01 3.87
C GLY A 148 -2.54 -7.06 2.90
N VAL A 149 -2.09 -5.90 3.38
CA VAL A 149 -1.50 -4.87 2.54
C VAL A 149 -0.16 -4.36 3.09
N VAL A 150 0.79 -4.12 2.20
CA VAL A 150 2.03 -3.41 2.48
C VAL A 150 2.03 -2.11 1.69
N GLU A 151 2.12 -0.99 2.39
CA GLU A 151 2.24 0.35 1.81
C GLU A 151 3.71 0.78 1.79
N LEU A 152 4.21 1.15 0.61
CA LEU A 152 5.54 1.74 0.42
C LEU A 152 5.39 3.24 0.13
N VAL A 153 5.71 4.06 1.14
CA VAL A 153 5.60 5.53 1.04
C VAL A 153 6.80 6.08 0.28
N GLU A 154 6.55 6.88 -0.78
CA GLU A 154 7.59 7.51 -1.60
C GLU A 154 8.69 6.53 -2.04
N VAL A 155 8.25 5.42 -2.64
CA VAL A 155 9.04 4.21 -2.88
C VAL A 155 10.38 4.45 -3.60
N PHE A 156 10.46 5.43 -4.50
CA PHE A 156 11.68 5.71 -5.28
C PHE A 156 12.68 6.66 -4.58
N LYS A 157 12.42 7.03 -3.34
CA LYS A 157 13.44 7.65 -2.48
C LYS A 157 14.37 6.62 -1.85
N ASN A 158 13.97 5.36 -1.86
CA ASN A 158 14.77 4.25 -1.35
C ASN A 158 15.83 3.81 -2.37
N GLU A 159 16.92 3.24 -1.87
CA GLU A 159 17.96 2.65 -2.71
C GLU A 159 17.47 1.41 -3.44
N ILE A 160 18.16 1.03 -4.52
CA ILE A 160 17.74 -0.06 -5.38
C ILE A 160 17.83 -1.43 -4.68
N GLU A 161 18.79 -1.59 -3.77
CA GLU A 161 18.97 -2.79 -2.95
C GLU A 161 17.75 -3.09 -2.08
N PHE A 162 17.14 -2.03 -1.53
CA PHE A 162 15.88 -2.14 -0.79
C PHE A 162 14.75 -2.66 -1.68
N LEU A 163 14.71 -2.20 -2.93
CA LEU A 163 13.69 -2.64 -3.89
C LEU A 163 13.88 -4.09 -4.36
N HIS A 164 15.08 -4.66 -4.27
CA HIS A 164 15.30 -6.08 -4.60
C HIS A 164 14.50 -7.03 -3.69
N THR A 165 14.38 -6.71 -2.41
CA THR A 165 13.53 -7.49 -1.48
C THR A 165 12.06 -7.43 -1.90
N VAL A 166 11.60 -6.28 -2.39
CA VAL A 166 10.24 -6.10 -2.91
C VAL A 166 10.01 -6.93 -4.18
N ILE A 167 11.02 -7.04 -5.05
CA ILE A 167 10.95 -7.88 -6.26
C ILE A 167 10.73 -9.34 -5.88
N THR A 168 11.53 -9.88 -4.97
CA THR A 168 11.43 -11.28 -4.52
C THR A 168 10.03 -11.57 -3.94
N ALA A 169 9.50 -10.64 -3.14
CA ALA A 169 8.14 -10.73 -2.60
C ALA A 169 7.06 -10.77 -3.69
N THR A 170 7.25 -10.04 -4.79
CA THR A 170 6.26 -9.98 -5.88
C THR A 170 6.34 -11.14 -6.87
N GLN A 171 7.52 -11.68 -7.09
CA GLN A 171 7.78 -12.72 -8.09
C GLN A 171 7.61 -14.11 -7.51
N GLU A 172 8.27 -14.37 -6.40
CA GLU A 172 8.35 -15.69 -5.78
C GLU A 172 7.37 -15.85 -4.62
N LYS A 173 6.67 -14.79 -4.25
CA LYS A 173 5.84 -14.73 -3.03
C LYS A 173 6.66 -15.12 -1.77
N MET A 174 7.92 -14.74 -1.74
CA MET A 174 8.84 -15.06 -0.67
C MET A 174 9.60 -13.82 -0.22
N VAL A 175 9.82 -13.71 1.07
CA VAL A 175 10.69 -12.67 1.65
C VAL A 175 11.79 -13.36 2.47
N PRO A 176 13.02 -12.82 2.48
CA PRO A 176 14.06 -13.36 3.30
C PRO A 176 13.70 -13.21 4.78
N ALA A 177 14.00 -14.22 5.59
CA ALA A 177 14.02 -14.06 7.03
C ALA A 177 15.34 -13.44 7.48
N PRO A 178 15.38 -12.73 8.62
CA PRO A 178 16.64 -12.25 9.19
C PRO A 178 17.62 -13.40 9.46
N GLY A 179 18.92 -13.10 9.44
CA GLY A 179 19.98 -14.08 9.71
C GLY A 179 20.07 -15.21 8.71
N LYS A 180 20.34 -16.42 9.17
CA LYS A 180 20.56 -17.63 8.36
C LYS A 180 19.29 -18.47 8.16
N HIS A 181 18.12 -17.91 8.42
CA HIS A 181 16.85 -18.63 8.34
C HIS A 181 16.32 -18.74 6.91
N SER A 182 15.41 -19.69 6.70
CA SER A 182 14.78 -19.92 5.39
C SER A 182 13.84 -18.79 5.01
N MET A 183 13.62 -18.62 3.70
CA MET A 183 12.63 -17.69 3.16
C MET A 183 11.24 -17.91 3.78
N ILE A 184 10.51 -16.83 3.95
CA ILE A 184 9.15 -16.80 4.49
C ILE A 184 8.17 -16.54 3.34
N TYR A 185 7.11 -17.31 3.27
CA TYR A 185 6.05 -17.11 2.29
C TYR A 185 5.29 -15.81 2.61
N PHE A 186 5.10 -14.99 1.59
CA PHE A 186 4.38 -13.73 1.66
C PHE A 186 3.16 -13.76 0.73
N ASP A 187 1.99 -13.58 1.33
CA ASP A 187 0.72 -13.44 0.63
C ASP A 187 0.09 -12.10 0.98
N GLY A 188 0.29 -11.11 0.13
CA GLY A 188 -0.22 -9.77 0.40
C GLY A 188 -0.18 -8.87 -0.83
N VAL A 189 -0.93 -7.78 -0.76
CA VAL A 189 -0.96 -6.75 -1.80
C VAL A 189 0.06 -5.68 -1.46
N ILE A 190 0.93 -5.35 -2.43
CA ILE A 190 1.91 -4.27 -2.27
C ILE A 190 1.39 -3.05 -3.03
N ILE A 191 1.21 -1.96 -2.30
CA ILE A 191 0.80 -0.67 -2.86
C ILE A 191 1.88 0.36 -2.56
N ALA A 192 2.37 1.00 -3.60
CA ALA A 192 3.38 2.05 -3.49
C ALA A 192 2.80 3.38 -3.97
N HIS A 193 3.39 4.48 -3.56
CA HIS A 193 3.09 5.77 -4.15
C HIS A 193 4.35 6.61 -4.35
N CYS A 194 4.31 7.48 -5.34
CA CYS A 194 5.37 8.41 -5.68
C CYS A 194 4.82 9.67 -6.36
N ASN A 195 5.66 10.65 -6.59
CA ASN A 195 5.38 11.77 -7.47
C ASN A 195 5.86 11.48 -8.91
N GLU A 196 5.40 12.27 -9.87
CA GLU A 196 5.73 12.09 -11.29
C GLU A 196 7.22 12.28 -11.58
N ALA A 197 7.88 13.22 -10.90
CA ALA A 197 9.29 13.51 -11.13
C ALA A 197 10.18 12.33 -10.70
N GLU A 198 9.86 11.71 -9.57
CA GLU A 198 10.54 10.50 -9.09
C GLU A 198 10.30 9.32 -10.03
N TRP A 199 9.06 9.11 -10.47
CA TRP A 199 8.73 8.07 -11.44
C TRP A 199 9.50 8.23 -12.76
N ASN A 200 9.51 9.43 -13.33
CA ASN A 200 10.21 9.69 -14.59
C ASN A 200 11.73 9.51 -14.46
N ARG A 201 12.31 9.91 -13.32
CA ARG A 201 13.73 9.63 -13.02
C ARG A 201 14.01 8.14 -12.94
N PHE A 202 13.19 7.41 -12.20
CA PHE A 202 13.34 5.96 -12.02
C PHE A 202 13.21 5.20 -13.34
N LYS A 203 12.23 5.56 -14.17
CA LYS A 203 11.99 4.98 -15.48
C LYS A 203 13.13 5.26 -16.48
N GLY A 204 13.80 6.39 -16.35
CA GLY A 204 14.93 6.76 -17.23
C GLY A 204 16.24 6.00 -16.94
N THR A 205 16.28 5.18 -15.91
CA THR A 205 17.48 4.44 -15.48
C THR A 205 17.39 2.98 -15.95
N HIS A 206 18.25 2.56 -16.87
CA HIS A 206 18.24 1.21 -17.47
C HIS A 206 18.37 0.08 -16.45
N THR A 207 19.06 0.27 -15.35
CA THR A 207 19.22 -0.74 -14.30
C THR A 207 17.91 -1.12 -13.62
N ASN A 208 16.84 -0.35 -13.82
CA ASN A 208 15.55 -0.51 -13.13
C ASN A 208 14.54 -1.35 -13.91
N GLU A 209 14.87 -1.84 -15.12
CA GLU A 209 13.93 -2.58 -15.98
C GLU A 209 13.28 -3.77 -15.26
N ALA A 210 14.04 -4.53 -14.51
CA ALA A 210 13.53 -5.68 -13.76
C ALA A 210 12.44 -5.31 -12.74
N ILE A 211 12.51 -4.11 -12.18
CA ILE A 211 11.51 -3.60 -11.23
C ILE A 211 10.30 -3.03 -11.99
N LEU A 212 10.55 -2.31 -13.09
CA LEU A 212 9.51 -1.69 -13.92
C LEU A 212 8.49 -2.70 -14.42
N ASP A 213 8.94 -3.89 -14.86
CA ASP A 213 8.06 -4.96 -15.35
C ASP A 213 7.07 -5.48 -14.30
N ARG A 214 7.32 -5.19 -13.03
CA ARG A 214 6.49 -5.64 -11.90
C ARG A 214 5.59 -4.57 -11.34
N ILE A 215 5.72 -3.35 -11.85
CA ILE A 215 4.94 -2.19 -11.42
C ILE A 215 3.76 -1.99 -12.35
N VAL A 216 2.58 -1.86 -11.76
CA VAL A 216 1.36 -1.42 -12.44
C VAL A 216 1.11 0.03 -12.04
N PRO A 217 1.48 1.00 -12.90
CA PRO A 217 1.30 2.40 -12.58
C PRO A 217 -0.17 2.81 -12.77
N VAL A 218 -0.71 3.48 -11.75
CA VAL A 218 -2.04 4.10 -11.78
C VAL A 218 -1.87 5.60 -11.55
N TYR A 219 -2.26 6.38 -12.54
CA TYR A 219 -2.20 7.82 -12.43
C TYR A 219 -3.35 8.37 -11.60
N VAL A 220 -3.04 9.14 -10.57
CA VAL A 220 -4.00 9.83 -9.70
C VAL A 220 -3.92 11.33 -9.98
N PRO A 221 -4.81 11.87 -10.82
CA PRO A 221 -4.81 13.29 -11.17
C PRO A 221 -5.33 14.16 -10.03
N TYR A 222 -5.15 15.48 -10.15
CA TYR A 222 -5.91 16.40 -9.35
C TYR A 222 -7.40 16.33 -9.64
N THR A 223 -8.23 16.58 -8.64
CA THR A 223 -9.63 16.92 -8.83
C THR A 223 -9.73 18.29 -9.50
N LEU A 224 -10.40 18.35 -10.64
CA LEU A 224 -10.64 19.59 -11.40
C LEU A 224 -12.11 19.99 -11.40
N GLU A 225 -12.97 19.14 -10.85
CA GLU A 225 -14.40 19.42 -10.67
C GLU A 225 -14.59 20.24 -9.39
N LEU A 226 -15.15 21.44 -9.54
CA LEU A 226 -15.34 22.38 -8.44
C LEU A 226 -16.24 21.80 -7.33
N ASP A 227 -17.34 21.17 -7.72
CA ASP A 227 -18.29 20.60 -6.77
C ASP A 227 -17.70 19.49 -5.91
N GLU A 228 -16.78 18.71 -6.47
CA GLU A 228 -16.06 17.66 -5.72
C GLU A 228 -15.02 18.28 -4.77
N GLU A 229 -14.33 19.34 -5.17
CA GLU A 229 -13.40 20.06 -4.31
C GLU A 229 -14.12 20.71 -3.12
N VAL A 230 -15.30 21.30 -3.35
CA VAL A 230 -16.15 21.84 -2.26
C VAL A 230 -16.54 20.76 -1.24
N LYS A 231 -16.88 19.55 -1.71
CA LYS A 231 -17.16 18.40 -0.83
C LYS A 231 -15.93 17.99 0.00
N ILE A 232 -14.74 18.04 -0.59
CA ILE A 232 -13.48 17.74 0.12
C ILE A 232 -13.28 18.73 1.26
N TYR A 233 -13.38 20.04 1.00
CA TYR A 233 -13.25 21.07 2.04
C TYR A 233 -14.34 20.98 3.10
N GLY A 234 -15.58 20.70 2.69
CA GLY A 234 -16.67 20.47 3.64
C GLY A 234 -16.40 19.30 4.59
N LYS A 235 -15.87 18.18 4.08
CA LYS A 235 -15.47 17.05 4.91
C LYS A 235 -14.30 17.38 5.85
N GLN A 236 -13.32 18.15 5.39
CA GLN A 236 -12.19 18.57 6.22
C GLN A 236 -12.67 19.50 7.35
N LEU A 237 -13.52 20.46 7.04
CA LEU A 237 -14.09 21.36 8.01
C LEU A 237 -14.92 20.63 9.07
N ALA A 238 -15.77 19.71 8.64
CA ALA A 238 -16.60 18.90 9.55
C ALA A 238 -15.80 17.99 10.49
N ARG A 239 -14.58 17.63 10.12
CA ARG A 239 -13.66 16.80 10.93
C ARG A 239 -12.68 17.61 11.77
N SER A 240 -12.64 18.93 11.57
CA SER A 240 -11.76 19.83 12.30
C SER A 240 -12.45 20.36 13.56
N ASP A 241 -11.64 20.81 14.51
CA ASP A 241 -12.14 21.54 15.70
C ASP A 241 -12.46 23.00 15.40
N PHE A 242 -12.60 23.37 14.13
CA PHE A 242 -12.91 24.73 13.70
C PHE A 242 -14.34 25.13 14.11
N ARG A 243 -14.47 26.13 14.97
CA ARG A 243 -15.74 26.57 15.54
C ARG A 243 -16.22 27.96 15.07
N ALA A 244 -15.39 28.62 14.25
CA ALA A 244 -15.78 29.93 13.73
C ALA A 244 -16.87 29.82 12.67
N HIS A 245 -17.65 30.85 12.50
CA HIS A 245 -18.67 30.94 11.45
C HIS A 245 -17.97 30.92 10.06
N VAL A 246 -18.43 30.07 9.18
CA VAL A 246 -18.04 30.06 7.77
C VAL A 246 -19.11 30.76 6.97
N ALA A 247 -18.79 31.91 6.38
CA ALA A 247 -19.76 32.66 5.59
C ALA A 247 -20.21 31.86 4.35
N PRO A 248 -21.42 32.11 3.82
CA PRO A 248 -21.86 31.52 2.57
C PRO A 248 -20.83 31.71 1.44
N HIS A 249 -20.70 30.72 0.57
CA HIS A 249 -19.77 30.71 -0.57
C HIS A 249 -18.27 30.70 -0.22
N THR A 250 -17.86 30.73 1.06
CA THR A 250 -16.43 30.70 1.43
C THR A 250 -15.74 29.45 0.92
N LEU A 251 -16.34 28.27 1.10
CA LEU A 251 -15.77 27.01 0.64
C LEU A 251 -15.74 26.94 -0.88
N GLU A 252 -16.75 27.47 -1.54
CA GLU A 252 -16.82 27.54 -3.00
C GLU A 252 -15.69 28.40 -3.56
N LEU A 253 -15.50 29.62 -3.03
CA LEU A 253 -14.43 30.52 -3.46
C LEU A 253 -13.03 29.93 -3.20
N ALA A 254 -12.83 29.27 -2.06
CA ALA A 254 -11.58 28.58 -1.75
C ALA A 254 -11.32 27.43 -2.72
N SER A 255 -12.36 26.68 -3.06
CA SER A 255 -12.28 25.57 -4.04
C SER A 255 -12.01 26.09 -5.45
N MET A 256 -12.66 27.18 -5.87
CA MET A 256 -12.39 27.85 -7.15
C MET A 256 -10.93 28.24 -7.27
N PHE A 257 -10.39 28.89 -6.25
CA PHE A 257 -8.96 29.28 -6.23
C PHE A 257 -8.05 28.03 -6.33
N SER A 258 -8.35 27.00 -5.57
CA SER A 258 -7.59 25.75 -5.56
C SER A 258 -7.62 25.08 -6.94
N VAL A 259 -8.78 24.91 -7.56
CA VAL A 259 -8.91 24.31 -8.90
C VAL A 259 -8.17 25.16 -9.95
N MET A 260 -8.39 26.48 -9.95
CA MET A 260 -7.73 27.38 -10.90
C MET A 260 -6.20 27.35 -10.77
N SER A 261 -5.64 27.19 -9.56
CA SER A 261 -4.19 27.10 -9.34
C SER A 261 -3.58 25.83 -9.96
N ARG A 262 -4.37 24.80 -10.21
CA ARG A 262 -3.96 23.53 -10.82
C ARG A 262 -4.08 23.53 -12.36
N LEU A 263 -4.83 24.50 -12.91
CA LEU A 263 -5.04 24.59 -14.36
C LEU A 263 -3.83 25.16 -15.07
N LYS A 264 -3.38 24.51 -16.13
CA LYS A 264 -2.37 25.06 -17.03
C LYS A 264 -2.99 26.15 -17.90
N LYS A 265 -2.20 27.17 -18.25
CA LYS A 265 -2.62 28.22 -19.19
C LYS A 265 -2.88 27.62 -20.58
N THR A 266 -3.93 28.10 -21.22
CA THR A 266 -4.28 27.75 -22.61
C THR A 266 -4.78 29.01 -23.30
N ASP A 267 -4.56 29.09 -24.61
CA ASP A 267 -5.08 30.19 -25.43
C ASP A 267 -6.56 30.02 -25.80
N LYS A 268 -7.15 28.82 -25.57
CA LYS A 268 -8.55 28.51 -25.93
C LYS A 268 -9.57 29.03 -24.93
N ALA A 269 -9.19 29.14 -23.65
CA ALA A 269 -10.10 29.58 -22.59
C ALA A 269 -9.34 30.22 -21.45
N ASP A 270 -9.92 31.23 -20.80
CA ASP A 270 -9.42 31.77 -19.56
C ASP A 270 -9.61 30.77 -18.40
N PRO A 271 -8.89 30.91 -17.27
CA PRO A 271 -8.93 29.95 -16.17
C PRO A 271 -10.34 29.72 -15.59
N VAL A 272 -11.17 30.75 -15.52
CA VAL A 272 -12.53 30.66 -14.97
C VAL A 272 -13.42 29.87 -15.92
N THR A 273 -13.36 30.17 -17.22
CA THR A 273 -14.06 29.43 -18.27
C THR A 273 -13.63 27.97 -18.27
N LYS A 274 -12.33 27.72 -18.19
CA LYS A 274 -11.76 26.37 -18.13
C LYS A 274 -12.26 25.58 -16.91
N MET A 275 -12.27 26.19 -15.74
CA MET A 275 -12.80 25.60 -14.50
C MET A 275 -14.28 25.22 -14.65
N LYS A 276 -15.12 26.11 -15.20
CA LYS A 276 -16.54 25.84 -15.44
C LYS A 276 -16.77 24.67 -16.39
N ILE A 277 -15.96 24.57 -17.44
CA ILE A 277 -16.01 23.44 -18.39
C ILE A 277 -15.67 22.10 -17.69
N TYR A 278 -14.64 22.09 -16.84
CA TYR A 278 -14.29 20.89 -16.07
C TYR A 278 -15.35 20.54 -15.02
N ASN A 279 -16.10 21.53 -14.53
CA ASN A 279 -17.24 21.32 -13.61
C ASN A 279 -18.52 20.88 -14.35
N GLY A 280 -18.48 20.74 -15.69
CA GLY A 280 -19.63 20.33 -16.49
C GLY A 280 -20.63 21.44 -16.78
N GLU A 281 -20.27 22.71 -16.53
CA GLU A 281 -21.13 23.85 -16.79
C GLU A 281 -21.10 24.28 -18.27
N ASP A 282 -22.27 24.64 -18.80
CA ASP A 282 -22.36 25.25 -20.11
C ASP A 282 -21.83 26.68 -20.10
N VAL A 283 -20.80 26.95 -20.87
CA VAL A 283 -20.23 28.30 -20.96
C VAL A 283 -20.86 29.06 -22.12
N ILE A 284 -21.51 30.17 -21.79
CA ILE A 284 -22.14 31.08 -22.74
C ILE A 284 -21.24 32.31 -22.90
N GLU A 285 -20.67 32.51 -24.09
CA GLU A 285 -19.90 33.70 -24.44
C GLU A 285 -20.67 34.50 -25.51
N LYS A 286 -20.96 35.78 -25.23
CA LYS A 286 -21.72 36.67 -26.10
C LYS A 286 -23.07 36.12 -26.57
N GLY A 287 -23.80 35.40 -25.70
CA GLY A 287 -25.11 34.83 -26.01
C GLY A 287 -25.13 33.57 -26.84
N ARG A 288 -23.95 32.96 -27.08
CA ARG A 288 -23.83 31.67 -27.79
C ARG A 288 -23.09 30.67 -26.90
N ALA A 289 -23.58 29.42 -26.89
CA ALA A 289 -22.90 28.34 -26.20
C ALA A 289 -21.54 28.08 -26.88
N LYS A 290 -20.46 28.25 -26.10
CA LYS A 290 -19.10 27.92 -26.56
C LYS A 290 -18.88 26.44 -26.37
N LYS A 291 -18.98 25.66 -27.46
CA LYS A 291 -18.63 24.22 -27.44
C LYS A 291 -17.13 24.07 -27.49
N ILE A 292 -16.50 23.89 -26.31
CA ILE A 292 -15.11 23.45 -26.21
C ILE A 292 -15.17 22.02 -25.67
N ASP A 293 -14.57 21.08 -26.39
CA ASP A 293 -14.51 19.69 -25.93
C ASP A 293 -13.54 19.59 -24.75
N ILE A 294 -13.98 18.93 -23.68
CA ILE A 294 -13.13 18.63 -22.51
C ILE A 294 -11.88 17.86 -22.93
N LYS A 295 -11.96 17.01 -23.98
CA LYS A 295 -10.81 16.28 -24.50
C LYS A 295 -9.73 17.22 -25.02
N ASP A 296 -10.10 18.26 -25.75
CA ASP A 296 -9.16 19.25 -26.28
C ASP A 296 -8.42 20.03 -25.18
N LEU A 297 -9.11 20.25 -24.05
CA LEU A 297 -8.51 20.90 -22.87
C LEU A 297 -7.64 19.95 -22.04
N ARG A 298 -7.98 18.65 -21.99
CA ARG A 298 -7.18 17.63 -21.29
C ARG A 298 -5.83 17.39 -21.96
N ASP A 299 -5.77 17.41 -23.27
CA ASP A 299 -4.53 17.24 -24.03
C ASP A 299 -3.57 18.42 -23.83
N GLU A 300 -4.07 19.62 -23.57
CA GLU A 300 -3.28 20.78 -23.19
C GLU A 300 -2.88 20.83 -21.69
N ALA A 301 -3.55 20.02 -20.84
CA ALA A 301 -3.29 19.95 -19.41
C ALA A 301 -2.24 18.91 -19.02
N ARG A 302 -1.71 18.16 -19.97
CA ARG A 302 -0.68 17.12 -19.78
C ARG A 302 0.74 17.62 -19.95
#